data_b439961663fa3d36b1fd6d810152a8bb
#
_entry.id   b439961663fa3d36b1fd6d810152a8bb
#
_cell.length_a   1.000
_cell.length_b   1.000
_cell.length_c   1.000
_cell.angle_alpha   90.00
_cell.angle_beta   90.00
_cell.angle_gamma   90.00
#
_symmetry.space_group_name_H-M   'P 1'
#
loop_
_entity.id
_entity.type
_entity.pdbx_description
1 polymer ?
#
loop_
_entity_poly.entity_id
_entity_poly.type
_entity_poly.pdbx_seq_one_letter_code
_entity_poly.pdbx_strand_id
1 'polypeptide(L)'
;MLSSPRPLIVRALAAGWLLVAATAILALAGELWLRLEQRKDARASKHFQDANVFFANSMELNAGNRTLWAKPWFKYRPGARAEVVAGGERFVIQINSQGFRTHEFAVPKPAGLVRVVCIGGSTTVAGRTNEETYPALLEAKLRARYPGLPVEVLNLGVSGVSHEYWLHRLDRVFAYDPDVVVHYEAINDLAWRQFPRFAQAHPWWRTAYGSLLYSRLVPFPLDALEPYIADSLDTLGRIASACRERGTAYLAASFAGPDPRRLSPEMKSHLDVNTEFWGRRFPLHSYATYAAIVGRYNQRFVEFVHHQHVAHVLVHERLSDPSLFIDVCHFTPAGIEELALVFLPAVDGLVTQTAGYRSWRASARASGETH
;
A
#
# COMPACT_ATOMS: atom_id res chain seq x y z
N MET A 1 -19.46 75.32 7.30
CA MET A 1 -20.19 74.09 7.69
C MET A 1 -19.41 72.90 7.12
N LEU A 2 -18.60 72.22 7.92
CA LEU A 2 -17.87 71.01 7.48
C LEU A 2 -18.84 69.81 7.53
N SER A 3 -19.20 69.26 6.38
CA SER A 3 -20.00 68.05 6.32
C SER A 3 -19.28 66.90 7.03
N SER A 4 -19.92 66.31 8.04
CA SER A 4 -19.34 65.27 8.85
C SER A 4 -19.03 64.03 7.96
N PRO A 5 -17.83 63.42 8.04
CA PRO A 5 -17.45 62.27 7.23
C PRO A 5 -18.17 60.95 7.66
N ARG A 6 -19.00 60.98 8.70
CA ARG A 6 -19.73 59.83 9.27
C ARG A 6 -20.59 59.04 8.26
N PRO A 7 -21.37 59.63 7.34
CA PRO A 7 -22.22 58.82 6.44
C PRO A 7 -21.43 58.03 5.38
N LEU A 8 -20.29 58.51 4.95
CA LEU A 8 -19.43 57.80 4.02
C LEU A 8 -18.75 56.57 4.63
N ILE A 9 -18.26 56.72 5.88
CA ILE A 9 -17.66 55.60 6.62
C ILE A 9 -18.66 54.48 6.89
N VAL A 10 -19.90 54.84 7.30
CA VAL A 10 -20.97 53.87 7.55
C VAL A 10 -21.35 53.12 6.27
N ARG A 11 -21.44 53.81 5.13
CA ARG A 11 -21.72 53.19 3.83
C ARG A 11 -20.58 52.25 3.38
N ALA A 12 -19.31 52.64 3.58
CA ALA A 12 -18.17 51.81 3.27
C ALA A 12 -18.12 50.55 4.14
N LEU A 13 -18.39 50.68 5.44
CA LEU A 13 -18.48 49.53 6.35
C LEU A 13 -19.64 48.59 5.98
N ALA A 14 -20.82 49.14 5.64
CA ALA A 14 -21.96 48.34 5.19
C ALA A 14 -21.67 47.60 3.89
N ALA A 15 -21.03 48.25 2.91
CA ALA A 15 -20.61 47.60 1.67
C ALA A 15 -19.59 46.52 1.93
N GLY A 16 -18.62 46.73 2.85
CA GLY A 16 -17.66 45.71 3.27
C GLY A 16 -18.34 44.47 3.89
N TRP A 17 -19.30 44.69 4.80
CA TRP A 17 -20.07 43.59 5.39
C TRP A 17 -20.94 42.85 4.36
N LEU A 18 -21.56 43.54 3.40
CA LEU A 18 -22.30 42.90 2.31
C LEU A 18 -21.40 42.04 1.44
N LEU A 19 -20.18 42.48 1.14
CA LEU A 19 -19.22 41.74 0.38
C LEU A 19 -18.78 40.47 1.13
N VAL A 20 -18.47 40.58 2.42
CA VAL A 20 -18.11 39.43 3.29
C VAL A 20 -19.27 38.46 3.36
N ALA A 21 -20.51 38.91 3.55
CA ALA A 21 -21.68 38.06 3.59
C ALA A 21 -21.92 37.34 2.25
N ALA A 22 -21.82 38.06 1.14
CA ALA A 22 -21.96 37.46 -0.22
C ALA A 22 -20.88 36.39 -0.49
N THR A 23 -19.64 36.69 -0.12
CA THR A 23 -18.53 35.74 -0.25
C THR A 23 -18.77 34.49 0.59
N ALA A 24 -19.23 34.64 1.82
CA ALA A 24 -19.56 33.51 2.71
C ALA A 24 -20.71 32.66 2.16
N ILE A 25 -21.76 33.27 1.61
CA ILE A 25 -22.88 32.57 0.98
C ILE A 25 -22.42 31.80 -0.24
N LEU A 26 -21.59 32.39 -1.11
CA LEU A 26 -21.03 31.73 -2.27
C LEU A 26 -20.12 30.54 -1.89
N ALA A 27 -19.31 30.71 -0.85
CA ALA A 27 -18.47 29.63 -0.34
C ALA A 27 -19.32 28.47 0.22
N LEU A 28 -20.37 28.78 0.99
CA LEU A 28 -21.30 27.76 1.52
C LEU A 28 -22.05 27.05 0.39
N ALA A 29 -22.51 27.76 -0.62
CA ALA A 29 -23.19 27.19 -1.79
C ALA A 29 -22.23 26.28 -2.58
N GLY A 30 -20.98 26.71 -2.78
CA GLY A 30 -19.94 25.91 -3.41
C GLY A 30 -19.62 24.64 -2.64
N GLU A 31 -19.45 24.73 -1.32
CA GLU A 31 -19.23 23.58 -0.45
C GLU A 31 -20.40 22.58 -0.52
N LEU A 32 -21.65 23.09 -0.44
CA LEU A 32 -22.85 22.25 -0.52
C LEU A 32 -22.93 21.54 -1.88
N TRP A 33 -22.68 22.27 -2.97
CA TRP A 33 -22.65 21.68 -4.30
C TRP A 33 -21.61 20.56 -4.43
N LEU A 34 -20.37 20.79 -3.95
CA LEU A 34 -19.31 19.77 -3.97
C LEU A 34 -19.69 18.54 -3.15
N ARG A 35 -20.36 18.72 -1.98
CA ARG A 35 -20.84 17.59 -1.18
C ARG A 35 -21.95 16.79 -1.86
N LEU A 36 -22.77 17.44 -2.66
CA LEU A 36 -23.78 16.74 -3.49
C LEU A 36 -23.12 15.93 -4.61
N GLU A 37 -22.09 16.49 -5.27
CA GLU A 37 -21.30 15.75 -6.26
C GLU A 37 -20.61 14.53 -5.62
N GLN A 38 -19.98 14.69 -4.47
CA GLN A 38 -19.36 13.60 -3.73
C GLN A 38 -20.33 12.45 -3.42
N ARG A 39 -21.62 12.77 -3.16
CA ARG A 39 -22.65 11.72 -2.97
C ARG A 39 -22.98 10.98 -4.28
N LYS A 40 -22.90 11.64 -5.44
CA LYS A 40 -23.04 10.98 -6.74
C LYS A 40 -21.83 10.08 -6.99
N ASP A 41 -20.63 10.56 -6.71
CA ASP A 41 -19.38 9.80 -6.81
C ASP A 41 -19.43 8.54 -5.94
N ALA A 42 -19.97 8.63 -4.72
CA ALA A 42 -20.14 7.47 -3.83
C ALA A 42 -21.08 6.41 -4.42
N ARG A 43 -22.13 6.81 -5.15
CA ARG A 43 -23.04 5.87 -5.85
C ARG A 43 -22.37 5.24 -7.06
N ALA A 44 -21.65 6.04 -7.86
CA ALA A 44 -20.86 5.54 -8.98
C ALA A 44 -19.78 4.57 -8.54
N SER A 45 -19.08 4.88 -7.42
CA SER A 45 -18.09 4.01 -6.81
C SER A 45 -18.68 2.65 -6.39
N LYS A 46 -19.87 2.64 -5.79
CA LYS A 46 -20.56 1.39 -5.47
C LYS A 46 -20.87 0.58 -6.71
N HIS A 47 -21.38 1.22 -7.75
CA HIS A 47 -21.66 0.53 -9.01
C HIS A 47 -20.39 -0.03 -9.66
N PHE A 48 -19.29 0.73 -9.63
CA PHE A 48 -17.98 0.27 -10.09
C PHE A 48 -17.49 -0.95 -9.30
N GLN A 49 -17.66 -0.94 -7.97
CA GLN A 49 -17.33 -2.08 -7.11
C GLN A 49 -18.17 -3.31 -7.46
N ASP A 50 -19.48 -3.14 -7.59
CA ASP A 50 -20.41 -4.23 -7.90
C ASP A 50 -20.11 -4.85 -9.28
N ALA A 51 -19.66 -4.05 -10.26
CA ALA A 51 -19.28 -4.50 -11.60
C ALA A 51 -17.91 -5.17 -11.67
N ASN A 52 -16.95 -4.75 -10.83
CA ASN A 52 -15.58 -5.26 -10.80
C ASN A 52 -15.37 -6.24 -9.64
N VAL A 53 -16.17 -7.27 -9.58
CA VAL A 53 -16.33 -8.18 -8.43
C VAL A 53 -15.13 -9.11 -8.22
N PHE A 54 -13.91 -8.61 -8.22
CA PHE A 54 -12.71 -9.38 -7.91
C PHE A 54 -12.22 -9.22 -6.46
N PHE A 55 -13.16 -9.04 -5.53
CA PHE A 55 -12.87 -8.64 -4.16
C PHE A 55 -12.67 -9.77 -3.16
N ALA A 56 -12.25 -10.94 -3.58
CA ALA A 56 -11.60 -11.87 -2.66
C ALA A 56 -10.18 -11.38 -2.35
N ASN A 57 -10.05 -10.10 -2.10
CA ASN A 57 -8.81 -9.45 -1.75
C ASN A 57 -8.80 -9.05 -0.27
N SER A 58 -7.80 -8.31 0.09
CA SER A 58 -7.60 -7.75 1.41
C SER A 58 -8.80 -7.02 2.01
N MET A 59 -9.75 -6.51 1.22
CA MET A 59 -10.94 -5.82 1.73
C MET A 59 -11.86 -6.77 2.48
N GLU A 60 -12.10 -7.97 1.96
CA GLU A 60 -12.88 -9.00 2.66
C GLU A 60 -12.12 -9.59 3.84
N LEU A 61 -10.79 -9.74 3.74
CA LEU A 61 -9.93 -10.06 4.86
C LEU A 61 -10.00 -8.99 5.96
N ASN A 62 -10.18 -7.71 5.58
CA ASN A 62 -10.26 -6.57 6.49
C ASN A 62 -11.67 -6.26 6.96
N ALA A 63 -12.66 -6.30 6.07
CA ALA A 63 -13.95 -5.62 6.31
C ALA A 63 -14.98 -6.45 7.09
N GLY A 64 -14.89 -7.76 7.10
CA GLY A 64 -15.99 -8.55 7.67
C GLY A 64 -15.62 -9.89 8.24
N ASN A 65 -14.53 -10.47 7.80
CA ASN A 65 -14.24 -11.85 8.19
C ASN A 65 -13.45 -11.92 9.51
N ARG A 66 -14.12 -11.55 10.62
CA ARG A 66 -13.57 -11.68 11.97
C ARG A 66 -13.08 -13.09 12.28
N THR A 67 -13.50 -14.08 11.48
CA THR A 67 -13.07 -15.46 11.63
C THR A 67 -11.60 -15.66 11.30
N LEU A 68 -11.02 -14.82 10.44
CA LEU A 68 -9.62 -14.90 10.05
C LEU A 68 -8.67 -14.25 11.05
N TRP A 69 -9.14 -13.33 11.90
CA TRP A 69 -8.27 -12.57 12.80
C TRP A 69 -8.04 -13.25 14.14
N ALA A 70 -6.78 -13.29 14.57
CA ALA A 70 -6.41 -13.69 15.92
C ALA A 70 -6.45 -12.50 16.90
N LYS A 71 -6.68 -12.79 18.20
CA LYS A 71 -6.42 -11.83 19.27
C LYS A 71 -5.16 -12.26 20.04
N PRO A 72 -4.29 -11.35 20.42
CA PRO A 72 -4.28 -9.92 20.15
C PRO A 72 -3.72 -9.67 18.74
N TRP A 73 -4.39 -8.78 18.04
CA TRP A 73 -4.11 -8.13 16.76
C TRP A 73 -2.82 -8.49 16.02
N PHE A 74 -2.91 -8.43 14.68
CA PHE A 74 -1.79 -8.36 13.75
C PHE A 74 -1.21 -9.71 13.30
N LYS A 75 -1.96 -10.76 13.36
CA LYS A 75 -1.81 -11.92 12.50
C LYS A 75 -3.15 -12.61 12.37
N TYR A 76 -3.26 -13.46 11.39
CA TYR A 76 -4.45 -14.25 11.20
C TYR A 76 -4.51 -15.39 12.22
N ARG A 77 -5.72 -15.91 12.45
CA ARG A 77 -5.91 -17.05 13.33
C ARG A 77 -5.35 -18.31 12.68
N PRO A 78 -4.41 -19.00 13.30
CA PRO A 78 -3.87 -20.25 12.79
C PRO A 78 -4.94 -21.26 12.41
N GLY A 79 -4.82 -21.88 11.24
CA GLY A 79 -5.76 -22.85 10.71
C GLY A 79 -7.12 -22.28 10.28
N ALA A 80 -7.31 -20.95 10.32
CA ALA A 80 -8.57 -20.34 9.91
C ALA A 80 -8.82 -20.55 8.40
N ARG A 81 -10.08 -20.78 8.07
CA ARG A 81 -10.58 -20.88 6.69
C ARG A 81 -11.76 -19.95 6.51
N ALA A 82 -11.79 -19.23 5.40
CA ALA A 82 -12.92 -18.40 5.01
C ALA A 82 -13.32 -18.72 3.58
N GLU A 83 -14.61 -18.78 3.34
CA GLU A 83 -15.20 -18.77 2.00
C GLU A 83 -15.59 -17.32 1.68
N VAL A 84 -15.17 -16.88 0.51
CA VAL A 84 -15.45 -15.56 -0.04
C VAL A 84 -16.21 -15.74 -1.34
N VAL A 85 -17.30 -15.02 -1.51
CA VAL A 85 -18.08 -15.00 -2.75
C VAL A 85 -17.82 -13.68 -3.45
N ALA A 86 -17.30 -13.75 -4.66
CA ALA A 86 -17.05 -12.57 -5.48
C ALA A 86 -17.36 -12.88 -6.96
N GLY A 87 -18.14 -12.03 -7.63
CA GLY A 87 -18.57 -12.26 -9.02
C GLY A 87 -19.38 -13.53 -9.26
N GLY A 88 -20.05 -14.04 -8.23
CA GLY A 88 -20.77 -15.32 -8.30
C GLY A 88 -19.88 -16.55 -8.14
N GLU A 89 -18.56 -16.37 -8.05
CA GLU A 89 -17.59 -17.43 -7.79
C GLU A 89 -17.26 -17.53 -6.30
N ARG A 90 -16.94 -18.74 -5.85
CA ARG A 90 -16.52 -19.01 -4.46
C ARG A 90 -15.03 -19.24 -4.42
N PHE A 91 -14.37 -18.51 -3.53
CA PHE A 91 -12.95 -18.63 -3.27
C PHE A 91 -12.71 -19.07 -1.83
N VAL A 92 -11.65 -19.82 -1.61
CA VAL A 92 -11.27 -20.27 -0.27
C VAL A 92 -9.94 -19.61 0.10
N ILE A 93 -9.96 -18.90 1.23
CA ILE A 93 -8.75 -18.37 1.85
C ILE A 93 -8.43 -19.25 3.04
N GLN A 94 -7.21 -19.76 3.08
CA GLN A 94 -6.75 -20.60 4.17
C GLN A 94 -5.52 -19.98 4.84
N ILE A 95 -5.53 -19.97 6.15
CA ILE A 95 -4.42 -19.51 7.00
C ILE A 95 -3.71 -20.74 7.53
N ASN A 96 -2.39 -20.79 7.40
CA ASN A 96 -1.60 -21.91 7.86
C ASN A 96 -1.52 -22.00 9.41
N SER A 97 -0.86 -23.03 9.91
CA SER A 97 -0.67 -23.26 11.36
C SER A 97 0.14 -22.16 12.06
N GLN A 98 0.96 -21.42 11.33
CA GLN A 98 1.73 -20.28 11.85
C GLN A 98 0.96 -18.95 11.85
N GLY A 99 -0.23 -18.89 11.22
CA GLY A 99 -1.09 -17.71 11.18
C GLY A 99 -0.84 -16.78 9.98
N PHE A 100 -0.40 -17.34 8.85
CA PHE A 100 -0.14 -16.60 7.62
C PHE A 100 -0.90 -17.18 6.43
N ARG A 101 -1.16 -16.36 5.42
CA ARG A 101 -1.79 -16.76 4.17
C ARG A 101 -0.74 -17.34 3.21
N THR A 102 -0.24 -18.51 3.54
CA THR A 102 0.74 -19.25 2.75
C THR A 102 0.58 -20.75 3.02
N HIS A 103 1.29 -21.59 2.29
CA HIS A 103 1.33 -23.03 2.57
C HIS A 103 1.97 -23.32 3.94
N GLU A 104 1.83 -24.54 4.43
CA GLU A 104 2.58 -25.00 5.61
C GLU A 104 4.07 -25.09 5.30
N PHE A 105 4.91 -24.69 6.25
CA PHE A 105 6.35 -24.72 6.09
C PHE A 105 7.05 -25.19 7.37
N ALA A 106 8.21 -25.83 7.20
CA ALA A 106 8.95 -26.38 8.33
C ALA A 106 9.76 -25.31 9.09
N VAL A 107 9.74 -25.42 10.41
CA VAL A 107 10.64 -24.68 11.31
C VAL A 107 11.27 -25.69 12.26
N PRO A 108 12.61 -25.82 12.27
CA PRO A 108 13.62 -25.04 11.54
C PRO A 108 13.57 -25.26 10.01
N LYS A 109 14.20 -24.36 9.25
CA LYS A 109 14.33 -24.45 7.80
C LYS A 109 15.12 -25.70 7.42
N PRO A 110 14.64 -26.55 6.49
CA PRO A 110 15.40 -27.69 5.99
C PRO A 110 16.74 -27.27 5.34
N ALA A 111 17.75 -28.10 5.53
CA ALA A 111 19.05 -27.87 4.93
C ALA A 111 18.97 -27.84 3.39
N GLY A 112 19.66 -26.90 2.76
CA GLY A 112 19.66 -26.70 1.32
C GLY A 112 18.44 -25.97 0.75
N LEU A 113 17.39 -25.76 1.54
CA LEU A 113 16.23 -24.98 1.13
C LEU A 113 16.56 -23.49 1.03
N VAL A 114 16.18 -22.86 -0.08
CA VAL A 114 16.17 -21.40 -0.24
C VAL A 114 14.81 -20.87 0.21
N ARG A 115 14.80 -20.02 1.22
CA ARG A 115 13.56 -19.41 1.75
C ARG A 115 13.53 -17.92 1.49
N VAL A 116 12.55 -17.49 0.70
CA VAL A 116 12.20 -16.11 0.48
C VAL A 116 10.99 -15.78 1.36
N VAL A 117 11.03 -14.67 2.09
CA VAL A 117 9.93 -14.22 2.94
C VAL A 117 9.42 -12.86 2.44
N CYS A 118 8.16 -12.79 2.06
CA CYS A 118 7.51 -11.55 1.66
C CYS A 118 6.77 -10.95 2.85
N ILE A 119 7.19 -9.76 3.29
CA ILE A 119 6.54 -8.96 4.33
C ILE A 119 5.89 -7.72 3.70
N GLY A 120 4.83 -7.23 4.32
CA GLY A 120 4.10 -6.05 3.84
C GLY A 120 2.68 -6.00 4.37
N GLY A 121 1.89 -5.13 3.78
CA GLY A 121 0.49 -4.88 4.13
C GLY A 121 -0.49 -5.76 3.34
N SER A 122 -1.66 -5.17 3.11
CA SER A 122 -2.74 -5.80 2.34
C SER A 122 -2.34 -6.13 0.89
N THR A 123 -1.50 -5.33 0.27
CA THR A 123 -1.00 -5.56 -1.09
C THR A 123 -0.12 -6.81 -1.20
N THR A 124 0.52 -7.23 -0.11
CA THR A 124 1.31 -8.47 -0.05
C THR A 124 0.41 -9.69 0.18
N VAL A 125 -0.62 -9.56 1.01
CA VAL A 125 -1.53 -10.67 1.31
C VAL A 125 -2.62 -10.86 0.27
N ALA A 126 -2.85 -9.89 -0.63
CA ALA A 126 -3.94 -9.89 -1.59
C ALA A 126 -3.83 -11.03 -2.63
N GLY A 127 -5.00 -11.53 -3.05
CA GLY A 127 -5.20 -12.56 -4.05
C GLY A 127 -6.58 -13.18 -3.90
N ARG A 128 -7.14 -13.81 -4.94
CA ARG A 128 -8.44 -14.52 -4.84
C ARG A 128 -8.29 -15.79 -4.01
N THR A 129 -7.26 -16.58 -4.33
CA THR A 129 -6.87 -17.79 -3.58
C THR A 129 -5.49 -17.59 -2.95
N ASN A 130 -5.02 -18.56 -2.21
CA ASN A 130 -3.65 -18.52 -1.66
C ASN A 130 -2.59 -18.59 -2.77
N GLU A 131 -2.89 -19.34 -3.82
CA GLU A 131 -2.00 -19.56 -4.98
C GLU A 131 -1.91 -18.33 -5.89
N GLU A 132 -2.90 -17.46 -5.84
CA GLU A 132 -2.96 -16.23 -6.65
C GLU A 132 -2.41 -14.99 -5.92
N THR A 133 -1.76 -15.15 -4.78
CA THR A 133 -0.99 -14.06 -4.18
C THR A 133 0.34 -13.88 -4.91
N TYR A 134 0.88 -12.63 -4.99
CA TYR A 134 2.14 -12.45 -5.72
C TYR A 134 3.30 -13.27 -5.14
N PRO A 135 3.40 -13.54 -3.82
CA PRO A 135 4.44 -14.43 -3.30
C PRO A 135 4.31 -15.87 -3.80
N ALA A 136 3.08 -16.40 -3.86
CA ALA A 136 2.86 -17.77 -4.40
C ALA A 136 3.15 -17.85 -5.90
N LEU A 137 2.76 -16.83 -6.67
CA LEU A 137 3.09 -16.75 -8.10
C LEU A 137 4.61 -16.61 -8.32
N LEU A 138 5.29 -15.85 -7.47
CA LEU A 138 6.75 -15.73 -7.49
C LEU A 138 7.43 -17.07 -7.21
N GLU A 139 6.93 -17.85 -6.22
CA GLU A 139 7.40 -19.20 -5.96
C GLU A 139 7.25 -20.11 -7.16
N ALA A 140 6.07 -20.12 -7.77
CA ALA A 140 5.82 -20.93 -8.96
C ALA A 140 6.78 -20.58 -10.12
N LYS A 141 7.05 -19.28 -10.34
CA LYS A 141 7.98 -18.81 -11.36
C LYS A 141 9.43 -19.19 -11.05
N LEU A 142 9.87 -19.11 -9.80
CA LEU A 142 11.22 -19.53 -9.38
C LEU A 142 11.39 -21.05 -9.53
N ARG A 143 10.40 -21.87 -9.14
CA ARG A 143 10.41 -23.32 -9.31
C ARG A 143 10.45 -23.73 -10.79
N ALA A 144 9.71 -23.03 -11.64
CA ALA A 144 9.75 -23.27 -13.07
C ALA A 144 11.10 -22.90 -13.70
N ARG A 145 11.74 -21.84 -13.18
CA ARG A 145 13.07 -21.39 -13.65
C ARG A 145 14.21 -22.29 -13.20
N TYR A 146 14.09 -22.91 -12.03
CA TYR A 146 15.11 -23.75 -11.40
C TYR A 146 14.52 -25.11 -11.00
N PRO A 147 14.25 -26.01 -11.98
CA PRO A 147 13.72 -27.34 -11.68
C PRO A 147 14.67 -28.11 -10.73
N GLY A 148 14.11 -28.60 -9.62
CA GLY A 148 14.91 -29.32 -8.61
C GLY A 148 15.59 -28.46 -7.55
N LEU A 149 15.63 -27.13 -7.69
CA LEU A 149 16.02 -26.26 -6.58
C LEU A 149 14.96 -26.31 -5.48
N PRO A 150 15.29 -26.68 -4.24
CA PRO A 150 14.35 -26.56 -3.12
C PRO A 150 14.21 -25.08 -2.77
N VAL A 151 13.14 -24.44 -3.26
CA VAL A 151 12.82 -23.04 -3.02
C VAL A 151 11.38 -22.88 -2.55
N GLU A 152 11.16 -22.02 -1.57
CA GLU A 152 9.84 -21.61 -1.12
C GLU A 152 9.77 -20.08 -0.94
N VAL A 153 8.57 -19.51 -1.17
CA VAL A 153 8.29 -18.09 -0.97
C VAL A 153 7.12 -17.96 -0.02
N LEU A 154 7.38 -17.47 1.19
CA LEU A 154 6.38 -17.35 2.24
C LEU A 154 5.70 -15.99 2.19
N ASN A 155 4.36 -15.98 2.16
CA ASN A 155 3.56 -14.78 2.29
C ASN A 155 3.29 -14.52 3.78
N LEU A 156 4.06 -13.64 4.40
CA LEU A 156 3.82 -13.18 5.77
C LEU A 156 3.04 -11.86 5.81
N GLY A 157 2.51 -11.38 4.69
CA GLY A 157 1.72 -10.15 4.61
C GLY A 157 0.57 -10.12 5.62
N VAL A 158 0.36 -8.95 6.23
CA VAL A 158 -0.73 -8.70 7.18
C VAL A 158 -1.42 -7.38 6.80
N SER A 159 -2.72 -7.41 6.56
CA SER A 159 -3.46 -6.22 6.16
C SER A 159 -3.38 -5.10 7.19
N GLY A 160 -3.22 -3.86 6.72
CA GLY A 160 -3.28 -2.65 7.55
C GLY A 160 -2.04 -2.38 8.42
N VAL A 161 -0.95 -3.11 8.22
CA VAL A 161 0.29 -2.92 9.00
C VAL A 161 1.29 -1.99 8.30
N SER A 162 2.09 -1.30 9.09
CA SER A 162 3.12 -0.34 8.66
C SER A 162 4.53 -0.94 8.69
N HIS A 163 5.53 -0.17 8.23
CA HIS A 163 6.95 -0.53 8.40
C HIS A 163 7.32 -0.76 9.88
N GLU A 164 6.82 0.11 10.78
CA GLU A 164 7.06 0.00 12.22
C GLU A 164 6.55 -1.32 12.81
N TYR A 165 5.42 -1.81 12.33
CA TYR A 165 4.92 -3.14 12.72
C TYR A 165 5.95 -4.24 12.41
N TRP A 166 6.55 -4.21 11.22
CA TRP A 166 7.55 -5.20 10.82
C TRP A 166 8.86 -5.03 11.57
N LEU A 167 9.30 -3.78 11.78
CA LEU A 167 10.51 -3.51 12.57
C LEU A 167 10.44 -4.14 13.96
N HIS A 168 9.31 -4.03 14.64
CA HIS A 168 9.09 -4.62 15.98
C HIS A 168 8.88 -6.14 15.99
N ARG A 169 8.87 -6.78 14.81
CA ARG A 169 8.61 -8.23 14.66
C ARG A 169 9.66 -8.95 13.84
N LEU A 170 10.76 -8.31 13.57
CA LEU A 170 11.85 -8.90 12.80
C LEU A 170 12.39 -10.18 13.45
N ASP A 171 12.45 -10.26 14.78
CA ASP A 171 12.86 -11.49 15.46
C ASP A 171 11.98 -12.69 15.10
N ARG A 172 10.68 -12.47 14.90
CA ARG A 172 9.76 -13.53 14.45
C ARG A 172 9.98 -13.88 12.99
N VAL A 173 10.28 -12.91 12.14
CA VAL A 173 10.63 -13.14 10.72
C VAL A 173 11.93 -13.94 10.67
N PHE A 174 12.93 -13.56 11.44
CA PHE A 174 14.23 -14.26 11.50
C PHE A 174 14.14 -15.66 12.10
N ALA A 175 13.15 -15.92 12.97
CA ALA A 175 12.90 -17.28 13.47
C ALA A 175 12.51 -18.28 12.37
N TYR A 176 12.09 -17.80 11.22
CA TYR A 176 11.84 -18.61 10.03
C TYR A 176 13.07 -18.82 9.15
N ASP A 177 14.23 -18.27 9.54
CA ASP A 177 15.51 -18.38 8.84
C ASP A 177 15.43 -18.04 7.33
N PRO A 178 15.01 -16.79 6.97
CA PRO A 178 14.94 -16.37 5.58
C PRO A 178 16.34 -16.12 4.99
N ASP A 179 16.54 -16.56 3.74
CA ASP A 179 17.69 -16.14 2.94
C ASP A 179 17.47 -14.76 2.33
N VAL A 180 16.20 -14.47 1.96
CA VAL A 180 15.80 -13.21 1.35
C VAL A 180 14.51 -12.71 2.00
N VAL A 181 14.47 -11.42 2.35
CA VAL A 181 13.26 -10.71 2.78
C VAL A 181 12.87 -9.71 1.69
N VAL A 182 11.66 -9.84 1.16
CA VAL A 182 11.03 -8.90 0.21
C VAL A 182 10.03 -8.05 0.98
N HIS A 183 10.17 -6.73 0.93
CA HIS A 183 9.32 -5.80 1.67
C HIS A 183 8.55 -4.87 0.71
N TYR A 184 7.23 -5.04 0.65
CA TYR A 184 6.33 -4.22 -0.17
C TYR A 184 5.25 -3.57 0.70
N GLU A 185 5.49 -2.33 1.11
CA GLU A 185 4.58 -1.50 1.92
C GLU A 185 4.98 -0.02 1.82
N ALA A 186 4.03 0.89 1.89
CA ALA A 186 4.21 2.32 2.12
C ALA A 186 2.92 3.00 2.62
N ILE A 187 1.78 2.66 2.01
CA ILE A 187 0.55 3.42 2.22
C ILE A 187 0.01 3.30 3.65
N ASN A 188 0.14 2.14 4.28
CA ASN A 188 -0.30 1.99 5.66
C ASN A 188 0.60 2.77 6.63
N ASP A 189 1.90 2.84 6.35
CA ASP A 189 2.81 3.65 7.14
C ASP A 189 2.43 5.13 7.04
N LEU A 190 2.18 5.63 5.83
CA LEU A 190 1.71 7.00 5.61
C LEU A 190 0.34 7.25 6.27
N ALA A 191 -0.65 6.40 5.98
CA ALA A 191 -2.04 6.63 6.40
C ALA A 191 -2.27 6.43 7.90
N TRP A 192 -1.68 5.38 8.50
CA TRP A 192 -1.98 4.99 9.88
C TRP A 192 -0.97 5.50 10.90
N ARG A 193 0.24 5.82 10.48
CA ARG A 193 1.30 6.30 11.35
C ARG A 193 1.60 7.79 11.10
N GLN A 194 1.89 8.17 9.86
CA GLN A 194 2.39 9.51 9.56
C GLN A 194 1.29 10.58 9.49
N PHE A 195 0.17 10.31 8.83
CA PHE A 195 -0.94 11.29 8.77
C PHE A 195 -1.54 11.66 10.12
N PRO A 196 -1.73 10.76 11.09
CA PRO A 196 -2.14 11.16 12.44
C PRO A 196 -1.16 12.13 13.11
N ARG A 197 0.15 11.89 12.97
CA ARG A 197 1.20 12.76 13.52
C ARG A 197 1.20 14.12 12.81
N PHE A 198 1.12 14.09 11.47
CA PHE A 198 0.98 15.30 10.67
C PHE A 198 -0.25 16.13 11.07
N ALA A 199 -1.40 15.50 11.18
CA ALA A 199 -2.66 16.16 11.58
C ALA A 199 -2.60 16.75 12.99
N GLN A 200 -1.90 16.10 13.92
CA GLN A 200 -1.69 16.59 15.27
C GLN A 200 -0.75 17.80 15.30
N ALA A 201 0.31 17.78 14.52
CA ALA A 201 1.25 18.89 14.42
C ALA A 201 0.68 20.09 13.64
N HIS A 202 -0.30 19.86 12.77
CA HIS A 202 -0.88 20.87 11.89
C HIS A 202 -2.42 20.90 11.97
N PRO A 203 -3.02 21.24 13.13
CA PRO A 203 -4.47 21.17 13.33
C PRO A 203 -5.25 22.13 12.41
N TRP A 204 -4.66 23.27 12.04
CA TRP A 204 -5.23 24.18 11.06
C TRP A 204 -5.46 23.51 9.71
N TRP A 205 -4.46 22.84 9.17
CA TRP A 205 -4.60 22.17 7.89
C TRP A 205 -5.62 21.04 7.92
N ARG A 206 -5.67 20.28 9.01
CA ARG A 206 -6.71 19.27 9.20
C ARG A 206 -8.11 19.86 9.10
N THR A 207 -8.32 21.02 9.72
CA THR A 207 -9.61 21.71 9.69
C THR A 207 -9.89 22.29 8.30
N ALA A 208 -8.93 22.98 7.71
CA ALA A 208 -9.05 23.62 6.40
C ALA A 208 -9.34 22.61 5.28
N TYR A 209 -8.56 21.51 5.24
CA TYR A 209 -8.79 20.43 4.27
C TYR A 209 -10.04 19.59 4.56
N GLY A 210 -10.70 19.77 5.69
CA GLY A 210 -12.05 19.27 5.93
C GLY A 210 -13.12 19.90 5.04
N SER A 211 -12.87 21.08 4.48
CA SER A 211 -13.67 21.70 3.43
C SER A 211 -13.28 21.17 2.06
N LEU A 212 -14.27 20.70 1.30
CA LEU A 212 -14.08 20.27 -0.10
C LEU A 212 -13.67 21.43 -1.00
N LEU A 213 -14.28 22.60 -0.78
CA LEU A 213 -13.95 23.81 -1.52
C LEU A 213 -12.49 24.23 -1.31
N TYR A 214 -12.05 24.27 -0.03
CA TYR A 214 -10.66 24.59 0.29
C TYR A 214 -9.69 23.59 -0.34
N SER A 215 -9.96 22.30 -0.22
CA SER A 215 -9.09 21.24 -0.75
C SER A 215 -8.95 21.26 -2.27
N ARG A 216 -9.94 21.84 -2.98
CA ARG A 216 -9.88 22.03 -4.44
C ARG A 216 -9.16 23.29 -4.87
N LEU A 217 -9.18 24.32 -4.03
CA LEU A 217 -8.56 25.63 -4.32
C LEU A 217 -7.10 25.71 -3.86
N VAL A 218 -6.76 24.98 -2.79
CA VAL A 218 -5.44 25.05 -2.16
C VAL A 218 -4.74 23.71 -2.29
N PRO A 219 -3.62 23.63 -3.02
CA PRO A 219 -2.83 22.41 -3.14
C PRO A 219 -2.40 21.88 -1.77
N PHE A 220 -2.34 20.55 -1.64
CA PHE A 220 -1.84 19.92 -0.43
C PHE A 220 -0.35 20.29 -0.19
N PRO A 221 0.04 20.64 1.05
CA PRO A 221 1.39 21.09 1.37
C PRO A 221 2.38 19.91 1.42
N LEU A 222 2.79 19.38 0.26
CA LEU A 222 3.65 18.20 0.16
C LEU A 222 4.97 18.38 0.90
N ASP A 223 5.54 19.58 0.89
CA ASP A 223 6.82 19.83 1.56
C ASP A 223 6.71 19.70 3.09
N ALA A 224 5.52 19.94 3.66
CA ALA A 224 5.29 19.73 5.07
C ALA A 224 5.20 18.26 5.47
N LEU A 225 5.06 17.33 4.51
CA LEU A 225 5.15 15.88 4.75
C LEU A 225 6.59 15.35 4.77
N GLU A 226 7.58 16.09 4.32
CA GLU A 226 8.97 15.63 4.20
C GLU A 226 9.52 14.98 5.48
N PRO A 227 9.36 15.57 6.70
CA PRO A 227 9.85 14.93 7.92
C PRO A 227 9.18 13.57 8.21
N TYR A 228 7.94 13.42 7.81
CA TYR A 228 7.14 12.20 8.02
C TYR A 228 7.49 11.11 7.02
N ILE A 229 7.77 11.49 5.77
CA ILE A 229 8.30 10.57 4.76
C ILE A 229 9.70 10.12 5.15
N ALA A 230 10.56 11.02 5.61
CA ALA A 230 11.91 10.70 6.07
C ALA A 230 11.87 9.70 7.25
N ASP A 231 10.98 9.88 8.24
CA ASP A 231 10.79 8.96 9.37
C ASP A 231 10.29 7.58 8.92
N SER A 232 9.42 7.53 7.89
CA SER A 232 8.98 6.27 7.28
C SER A 232 10.15 5.53 6.63
N LEU A 233 10.98 6.23 5.86
CA LEU A 233 12.15 5.66 5.18
C LEU A 233 13.27 5.28 6.16
N ASP A 234 13.46 6.03 7.25
CA ASP A 234 14.38 5.65 8.34
C ASP A 234 13.97 4.31 8.95
N THR A 235 12.68 4.10 9.19
CA THR A 235 12.17 2.82 9.68
C THR A 235 12.49 1.67 8.72
N LEU A 236 12.34 1.90 7.41
CA LEU A 236 12.72 0.94 6.36
C LEU A 236 14.24 0.67 6.38
N GLY A 237 15.06 1.70 6.58
CA GLY A 237 16.51 1.59 6.71
C GLY A 237 16.95 0.73 7.92
N ARG A 238 16.26 0.87 9.04
CA ARG A 238 16.48 0.04 10.24
C ARG A 238 16.15 -1.43 10.00
N ILE A 239 15.08 -1.72 9.23
CA ILE A 239 14.75 -3.09 8.80
C ILE A 239 15.87 -3.64 7.90
N ALA A 240 16.31 -2.87 6.91
CA ALA A 240 17.40 -3.27 6.01
C ALA A 240 18.71 -3.55 6.77
N SER A 241 19.04 -2.72 7.74
CA SER A 241 20.22 -2.91 8.60
C SER A 241 20.14 -4.18 9.43
N ALA A 242 18.99 -4.43 10.07
CA ALA A 242 18.77 -5.63 10.86
C ALA A 242 18.85 -6.92 10.00
N CYS A 243 18.35 -6.90 8.75
CA CYS A 243 18.53 -8.00 7.81
C CYS A 243 20.00 -8.22 7.47
N ARG A 244 20.74 -7.16 7.21
CA ARG A 244 22.17 -7.21 6.88
C ARG A 244 23.01 -7.79 8.04
N GLU A 245 22.72 -7.39 9.27
CA GLU A 245 23.37 -7.90 10.48
C GLU A 245 23.15 -9.40 10.67
N ARG A 246 22.05 -9.95 10.17
CA ARG A 246 21.73 -11.38 10.19
C ARG A 246 22.23 -12.14 8.95
N GLY A 247 22.86 -11.47 8.00
CA GLY A 247 23.26 -12.08 6.73
C GLY A 247 22.10 -12.44 5.81
N THR A 248 20.90 -11.88 6.07
CA THR A 248 19.70 -12.05 5.25
C THR A 248 19.68 -10.98 4.18
N ALA A 249 19.51 -11.35 2.90
CA ALA A 249 19.33 -10.38 1.84
C ALA A 249 17.99 -9.64 2.00
N TYR A 250 18.00 -8.32 1.74
CA TYR A 250 16.80 -7.50 1.87
C TYR A 250 16.51 -6.78 0.56
N LEU A 251 15.24 -6.84 0.11
CA LEU A 251 14.74 -6.21 -1.10
C LEU A 251 13.58 -5.28 -0.72
N ALA A 252 13.78 -3.99 -0.88
CA ALA A 252 12.73 -2.98 -0.71
C ALA A 252 12.02 -2.70 -2.03
N ALA A 253 10.78 -2.22 -1.96
CA ALA A 253 10.03 -1.84 -3.15
C ALA A 253 9.35 -0.48 -3.00
N SER A 254 9.35 0.31 -4.09
CA SER A 254 8.53 1.50 -4.20
C SER A 254 7.05 1.13 -4.33
N PHE A 255 6.15 2.08 -4.07
CA PHE A 255 4.73 1.80 -3.98
C PHE A 255 3.98 2.22 -5.25
N ALA A 256 3.21 1.29 -5.83
CA ALA A 256 2.45 1.52 -7.06
C ALA A 256 1.02 2.01 -6.78
N GLY A 257 0.47 2.74 -7.75
CA GLY A 257 -0.93 3.15 -7.82
C GLY A 257 -1.31 3.54 -9.25
N PRO A 258 -2.60 3.63 -9.58
CA PRO A 258 -3.07 4.01 -10.90
C PRO A 258 -2.55 5.38 -11.34
N ASP A 259 -2.13 5.54 -12.59
CA ASP A 259 -1.73 6.84 -13.13
C ASP A 259 -2.95 7.78 -13.19
N PRO A 260 -2.96 8.90 -12.44
CA PRO A 260 -4.12 9.80 -12.39
C PRO A 260 -4.45 10.46 -13.73
N ARG A 261 -3.52 10.47 -14.71
CA ARG A 261 -3.71 11.04 -16.04
C ARG A 261 -4.43 10.10 -17.00
N ARG A 262 -4.56 8.81 -16.65
CA ARG A 262 -5.12 7.75 -17.51
C ARG A 262 -6.45 7.20 -16.99
N LEU A 263 -7.02 7.81 -15.96
CA LEU A 263 -8.26 7.35 -15.34
C LEU A 263 -9.47 7.62 -16.22
N SER A 264 -10.38 6.65 -16.35
CA SER A 264 -11.73 6.91 -16.80
C SER A 264 -12.50 7.74 -15.77
N PRO A 265 -13.57 8.46 -16.18
CA PRO A 265 -14.41 9.21 -15.23
C PRO A 265 -14.94 8.33 -14.08
N GLU A 266 -15.35 7.10 -14.37
CA GLU A 266 -15.88 6.14 -13.40
C GLU A 266 -14.79 5.71 -12.42
N MET A 267 -13.61 5.36 -12.93
CA MET A 267 -12.48 4.98 -12.09
C MET A 267 -12.01 6.16 -11.23
N LYS A 268 -11.97 7.38 -11.81
CA LYS A 268 -11.62 8.58 -11.04
C LYS A 268 -12.59 8.80 -9.88
N SER A 269 -13.89 8.75 -10.13
CA SER A 269 -14.93 8.88 -9.11
C SER A 269 -14.77 7.83 -8.00
N HIS A 270 -14.53 6.57 -8.40
CA HIS A 270 -14.27 5.48 -7.48
C HIS A 270 -13.02 5.72 -6.60
N LEU A 271 -11.92 6.15 -7.20
CA LEU A 271 -10.67 6.40 -6.47
C LEU A 271 -10.77 7.63 -5.56
N ASP A 272 -11.47 8.68 -5.95
CA ASP A 272 -11.72 9.85 -5.10
C ASP A 272 -12.46 9.43 -3.81
N VAL A 273 -13.49 8.57 -3.92
CA VAL A 273 -14.21 8.02 -2.76
C VAL A 273 -13.32 7.11 -1.90
N ASN A 274 -12.51 6.25 -2.53
CA ASN A 274 -11.59 5.39 -1.80
C ASN A 274 -10.51 6.17 -1.04
N THR A 275 -10.06 7.28 -1.61
CA THR A 275 -9.07 8.16 -0.96
C THR A 275 -9.60 8.70 0.37
N GLU A 276 -10.90 8.98 0.49
CA GLU A 276 -11.51 9.42 1.76
C GLU A 276 -11.43 8.34 2.85
N PHE A 277 -11.53 7.08 2.49
CA PHE A 277 -11.34 6.00 3.44
C PHE A 277 -9.94 6.03 4.07
N TRP A 278 -8.90 6.21 3.25
CA TRP A 278 -7.52 6.34 3.71
C TRP A 278 -7.28 7.67 4.43
N GLY A 279 -8.00 8.72 4.02
CA GLY A 279 -7.97 10.06 4.61
C GLY A 279 -8.70 10.23 5.95
N ARG A 280 -9.19 9.17 6.58
CA ARG A 280 -9.93 9.27 7.88
C ARG A 280 -9.16 9.98 8.99
N ARG A 281 -7.85 9.95 8.95
CA ARG A 281 -6.96 10.59 9.93
C ARG A 281 -6.56 12.00 9.52
N PHE A 282 -6.52 12.25 8.21
CA PHE A 282 -6.35 13.55 7.59
C PHE A 282 -7.24 13.59 6.33
N PRO A 283 -8.14 14.59 6.16
CA PRO A 283 -9.10 14.58 5.06
C PRO A 283 -8.40 14.74 3.71
N LEU A 284 -8.37 13.66 2.94
CA LEU A 284 -7.96 13.62 1.54
C LEU A 284 -9.22 13.39 0.71
N HIS A 285 -9.54 14.32 -0.20
CA HIS A 285 -10.78 14.30 -0.98
C HIS A 285 -10.57 14.02 -2.47
N SER A 286 -9.33 13.80 -2.89
CA SER A 286 -9.06 13.48 -4.28
C SER A 286 -7.93 12.49 -4.42
N TYR A 287 -8.11 11.58 -5.37
CA TYR A 287 -7.06 10.64 -5.74
C TYR A 287 -5.81 11.35 -6.28
N ALA A 288 -5.97 12.48 -6.98
CA ALA A 288 -4.83 13.25 -7.46
C ALA A 288 -3.91 13.72 -6.32
N THR A 289 -4.49 14.17 -5.19
CA THR A 289 -3.72 14.52 -3.99
C THR A 289 -3.03 13.29 -3.39
N TYR A 290 -3.75 12.17 -3.27
CA TYR A 290 -3.17 10.91 -2.81
C TYR A 290 -2.00 10.47 -3.70
N ALA A 291 -2.19 10.47 -5.01
CA ALA A 291 -1.16 10.10 -5.98
C ALA A 291 0.08 11.02 -5.91
N ALA A 292 -0.13 12.32 -5.67
CA ALA A 292 0.96 13.27 -5.47
C ALA A 292 1.77 12.95 -4.19
N ILE A 293 1.10 12.56 -3.10
CA ILE A 293 1.75 12.15 -1.84
C ILE A 293 2.56 10.87 -2.05
N VAL A 294 1.96 9.85 -2.68
CA VAL A 294 2.66 8.59 -3.01
C VAL A 294 3.82 8.85 -3.98
N GLY A 295 3.64 9.73 -4.96
CA GLY A 295 4.70 10.17 -5.87
C GLY A 295 5.88 10.80 -5.13
N ARG A 296 5.61 11.68 -4.15
CA ARG A 296 6.65 12.28 -3.30
C ARG A 296 7.37 11.23 -2.45
N TYR A 297 6.62 10.29 -1.86
CA TYR A 297 7.22 9.16 -1.14
C TYR A 297 8.14 8.35 -2.07
N ASN A 298 7.69 7.99 -3.27
CA ASN A 298 8.50 7.21 -4.22
C ASN A 298 9.76 7.96 -4.66
N GLN A 299 9.67 9.27 -4.88
CA GLN A 299 10.85 10.09 -5.18
C GLN A 299 11.88 9.99 -4.04
N ARG A 300 11.46 10.18 -2.80
CA ARG A 300 12.35 10.06 -1.63
C ARG A 300 12.82 8.63 -1.39
N PHE A 301 11.99 7.64 -1.70
CA PHE A 301 12.40 6.24 -1.67
C PHE A 301 13.56 5.95 -2.63
N VAL A 302 13.50 6.44 -3.87
CA VAL A 302 14.59 6.29 -4.85
C VAL A 302 15.88 6.90 -4.31
N GLU A 303 15.84 8.13 -3.82
CA GLU A 303 17.00 8.80 -3.22
C GLU A 303 17.56 7.99 -2.04
N PHE A 304 16.68 7.51 -1.17
CA PHE A 304 17.03 6.71 0.01
C PHE A 304 17.71 5.39 -0.36
N VAL A 305 17.14 4.58 -1.26
CA VAL A 305 17.70 3.25 -1.58
C VAL A 305 19.04 3.35 -2.29
N HIS A 306 19.24 4.38 -3.10
CA HIS A 306 20.55 4.65 -3.72
C HIS A 306 21.58 5.08 -2.68
N HIS A 307 21.24 6.01 -1.80
CA HIS A 307 22.14 6.48 -0.74
C HIS A 307 22.52 5.38 0.25
N GLN A 308 21.56 4.53 0.64
CA GLN A 308 21.77 3.45 1.60
C GLN A 308 22.25 2.13 0.96
N HIS A 309 22.40 2.09 -0.37
CA HIS A 309 22.77 0.89 -1.13
C HIS A 309 21.86 -0.30 -0.83
N VAL A 310 20.54 -0.07 -0.72
CA VAL A 310 19.53 -1.10 -0.50
C VAL A 310 19.11 -1.68 -1.84
N ALA A 311 19.11 -3.02 -1.96
CA ALA A 311 18.52 -3.68 -3.14
C ALA A 311 17.03 -3.33 -3.22
N HIS A 312 16.57 -2.97 -4.42
CA HIS A 312 15.22 -2.42 -4.58
C HIS A 312 14.56 -2.76 -5.92
N VAL A 313 13.23 -2.60 -5.94
CA VAL A 313 12.40 -2.67 -7.14
C VAL A 313 11.55 -1.41 -7.24
N LEU A 314 11.59 -0.74 -8.39
CA LEU A 314 10.79 0.45 -8.67
C LEU A 314 9.43 0.02 -9.25
N VAL A 315 8.57 -0.53 -8.40
CA VAL A 315 7.24 -1.07 -8.79
C VAL A 315 6.38 0.01 -9.44
N HIS A 316 6.41 1.25 -8.92
CA HIS A 316 5.62 2.38 -9.44
C HIS A 316 5.97 2.78 -10.89
N GLU A 317 7.18 2.48 -11.36
CA GLU A 317 7.58 2.75 -12.74
C GLU A 317 7.06 1.68 -13.72
N ARG A 318 6.76 0.49 -13.22
CA ARG A 318 6.33 -0.65 -14.00
C ARG A 318 4.82 -0.86 -13.99
N LEU A 319 4.19 -0.58 -12.84
CA LEU A 319 2.78 -0.82 -12.61
C LEU A 319 2.07 0.51 -12.32
N SER A 320 1.46 1.09 -13.34
CA SER A 320 0.68 2.32 -13.23
C SER A 320 -0.58 2.32 -14.11
N ASP A 321 -0.81 1.26 -14.91
CA ASP A 321 -2.01 1.14 -15.73
C ASP A 321 -3.24 0.98 -14.83
N PRO A 322 -4.26 1.88 -14.94
CA PRO A 322 -5.45 1.81 -14.10
C PRO A 322 -6.19 0.47 -14.15
N SER A 323 -6.14 -0.25 -15.27
CA SER A 323 -6.79 -1.56 -15.43
C SER A 323 -6.21 -2.66 -14.53
N LEU A 324 -5.00 -2.45 -14.01
CA LEU A 324 -4.34 -3.38 -13.08
C LEU A 324 -4.77 -3.17 -11.63
N PHE A 325 -5.60 -2.15 -11.34
CA PHE A 325 -5.97 -1.78 -9.97
C PHE A 325 -7.48 -1.85 -9.77
N ILE A 326 -7.87 -2.23 -8.57
CA ILE A 326 -9.27 -2.23 -8.11
C ILE A 326 -9.60 -1.03 -7.24
N ASP A 327 -8.60 -0.42 -6.63
CA ASP A 327 -8.70 0.79 -5.82
C ASP A 327 -7.37 1.57 -5.85
N VAL A 328 -7.15 2.45 -4.88
CA VAL A 328 -5.97 3.33 -4.83
C VAL A 328 -4.63 2.58 -4.74
N CYS A 329 -4.61 1.30 -4.38
CA CYS A 329 -3.38 0.55 -4.14
C CYS A 329 -3.48 -0.97 -4.35
N HIS A 330 -4.67 -1.55 -4.38
CA HIS A 330 -4.84 -2.98 -4.55
C HIS A 330 -5.00 -3.35 -6.02
N PHE A 331 -4.47 -4.51 -6.37
CA PHE A 331 -4.38 -4.98 -7.74
C PHE A 331 -5.54 -5.90 -8.13
N THR A 332 -5.92 -5.87 -9.41
CA THR A 332 -6.69 -6.94 -10.05
C THR A 332 -5.87 -8.23 -10.08
N PRO A 333 -6.48 -9.41 -10.38
CA PRO A 333 -5.71 -10.64 -10.58
C PRO A 333 -4.57 -10.49 -11.60
N ALA A 334 -4.82 -9.82 -12.72
CA ALA A 334 -3.79 -9.51 -13.72
C ALA A 334 -2.68 -8.61 -13.12
N GLY A 335 -3.05 -7.59 -12.33
CA GLY A 335 -2.09 -6.74 -11.66
C GLY A 335 -1.23 -7.47 -10.63
N ILE A 336 -1.78 -8.47 -9.94
CA ILE A 336 -1.01 -9.32 -9.00
C ILE A 336 -0.01 -10.20 -9.77
N GLU A 337 -0.39 -10.73 -10.92
CA GLU A 337 0.52 -11.49 -11.78
C GLU A 337 1.66 -10.63 -12.30
N GLU A 338 1.36 -9.43 -12.80
CA GLU A 338 2.36 -8.46 -13.22
C GLU A 338 3.28 -8.05 -12.06
N LEU A 339 2.74 -7.88 -10.84
CA LEU A 339 3.54 -7.59 -9.65
C LEU A 339 4.57 -8.71 -9.38
N ALA A 340 4.17 -9.96 -9.50
CA ALA A 340 5.09 -11.09 -9.36
C ALA A 340 6.19 -11.08 -10.44
N LEU A 341 5.84 -10.73 -11.69
CA LEU A 341 6.81 -10.57 -12.79
C LEU A 341 7.78 -9.42 -12.55
N VAL A 342 7.32 -8.32 -11.97
CA VAL A 342 8.17 -7.16 -11.63
C VAL A 342 9.18 -7.49 -10.53
N PHE A 343 8.79 -8.31 -9.54
CA PHE A 343 9.70 -8.75 -8.47
C PHE A 343 10.68 -9.83 -8.93
N LEU A 344 10.28 -10.68 -9.87
CA LEU A 344 11.02 -11.87 -10.25
C LEU A 344 12.51 -11.62 -10.57
N PRO A 345 12.92 -10.65 -11.40
CA PRO A 345 14.33 -10.45 -11.73
C PRO A 345 15.20 -10.11 -10.52
N ALA A 346 14.69 -9.26 -9.62
CA ALA A 346 15.43 -8.84 -8.44
C ALA A 346 15.54 -9.97 -7.41
N VAL A 347 14.45 -10.70 -7.18
CA VAL A 347 14.45 -11.87 -6.27
C VAL A 347 15.33 -12.99 -6.81
N ASP A 348 15.26 -13.26 -8.11
CA ASP A 348 16.12 -14.22 -8.81
C ASP A 348 17.60 -13.90 -8.58
N GLY A 349 17.98 -12.63 -8.80
CA GLY A 349 19.35 -12.17 -8.55
C GLY A 349 19.82 -12.40 -7.11
N LEU A 350 18.94 -12.26 -6.11
CA LEU A 350 19.26 -12.52 -4.71
C LEU A 350 19.28 -14.03 -4.40
N VAL A 351 18.33 -14.79 -4.93
CA VAL A 351 18.27 -16.27 -4.78
C VAL A 351 19.55 -16.91 -5.27
N THR A 352 20.07 -16.51 -6.43
CA THR A 352 21.30 -17.05 -7.00
C THR A 352 22.55 -16.78 -6.13
N GLN A 353 22.48 -15.86 -5.18
CA GLN A 353 23.55 -15.54 -4.25
C GLN A 353 23.45 -16.33 -2.93
N THR A 354 22.37 -17.09 -2.70
CA THR A 354 22.20 -17.87 -1.47
C THR A 354 23.09 -19.10 -1.41
N ALA A 355 23.37 -19.58 -0.22
CA ALA A 355 24.14 -20.82 0.00
C ALA A 355 23.39 -22.04 -0.57
N GLY A 356 22.06 -22.09 -0.38
CA GLY A 356 21.21 -23.16 -0.90
C GLY A 356 21.29 -23.28 -2.42
N TYR A 357 21.19 -22.16 -3.14
CA TYR A 357 21.33 -22.16 -4.60
C TYR A 357 22.72 -22.61 -5.05
N ARG A 358 23.80 -22.11 -4.42
CA ARG A 358 25.16 -22.50 -4.77
C ARG A 358 25.40 -24.01 -4.56
N SER A 359 24.90 -24.57 -3.45
CA SER A 359 24.98 -25.99 -3.16
C SER A 359 24.22 -26.84 -4.20
N TRP A 360 22.97 -26.47 -4.49
CA TRP A 360 22.16 -27.11 -5.50
C TRP A 360 22.86 -27.11 -6.87
N ARG A 361 23.35 -25.93 -7.31
CA ARG A 361 24.03 -25.78 -8.59
C ARG A 361 25.32 -26.60 -8.67
N ALA A 362 26.06 -26.73 -7.57
CA ALA A 362 27.25 -27.60 -7.53
C ALA A 362 26.88 -29.07 -7.67
N SER A 363 25.82 -29.54 -7.03
CA SER A 363 25.30 -30.91 -7.14
C SER A 363 24.79 -31.23 -8.55
N ALA A 364 24.02 -30.32 -9.16
CA ALA A 364 23.51 -30.48 -10.53
C ALA A 364 24.65 -30.60 -11.57
N ARG A 365 25.72 -29.81 -11.41
CA ARG A 365 26.92 -29.93 -12.27
C ARG A 365 27.64 -31.27 -12.07
N ALA A 366 27.70 -31.80 -10.85
CA ALA A 366 28.34 -33.07 -10.57
C ALA A 366 27.54 -34.25 -11.13
N SER A 367 26.20 -34.15 -11.26
CA SER A 367 25.32 -35.15 -11.88
C SER A 367 25.25 -35.07 -13.41
N GLY A 368 25.87 -34.07 -14.04
CA GLY A 368 25.84 -33.87 -15.49
C GLY A 368 24.55 -33.28 -16.03
N GLU A 369 23.69 -32.76 -15.17
CA GLU A 369 22.47 -32.04 -15.55
C GLU A 369 22.84 -30.59 -15.93
N THR A 370 22.70 -30.27 -17.21
CA THR A 370 22.81 -28.89 -17.73
C THR A 370 21.46 -28.23 -17.63
N HIS A 371 21.30 -27.34 -16.65
CA HIS A 371 20.15 -26.44 -16.52
C HIS A 371 20.50 -25.02 -16.92
#